data_ae5751e7c108a5ec97fbf0d946de27b6
#
_entry.id   ae5751e7c108a5ec97fbf0d946de27b6
#
_cell.length_a   1.000
_cell.length_b   1.000
_cell.length_c   1.000
_cell.angle_alpha   90.00
_cell.angle_beta   90.00
_cell.angle_gamma   90.00
#
_symmetry.space_group_name_H-M   'P 1'
#
loop_
_entity.id
_entity.type
_entity.pdbx_description
1 polymer ?
#
loop_
_entity_poly.entity_id
_entity_poly.type
_entity_poly.pdbx_seq_one_letter_code
_entity_poly.pdbx_strand_id
1 'polypeptide(L)'
;DQVVAALEAVVEKFGDLNVVVNNAGIAPTTPIETITPEQFHQVYNINVGGVLWGTQAATALFRKLGHGGKIINATSQAGVVGNPNLMLYSSSKFAVRGMTQIAARDLAEEGITVNAYAPGIVKTPMMFDIAHQVGKNAGKDDEWGMQTFAKDIAMKRLSEPEDVANVVSFLAGSDSNYITGQTIIVDGGMQFH
;
A
#
# COMPACT_ATOMS: atom_id res chain seq x y z
N ASP A 1 8.60 0.33 -18.07
CA ASP A 1 7.87 0.48 -19.35
C ASP A 1 6.35 0.27 -19.21
N GLN A 2 5.85 -0.82 -18.57
CA GLN A 2 4.41 -1.08 -18.45
C GLN A 2 3.66 -0.03 -17.61
N VAL A 3 4.24 0.44 -16.52
CA VAL A 3 3.64 1.47 -15.66
C VAL A 3 3.54 2.80 -16.43
N VAL A 4 4.60 3.18 -17.15
CA VAL A 4 4.61 4.40 -17.96
C VAL A 4 3.52 4.32 -19.02
N ALA A 5 3.48 3.23 -19.79
CA ALA A 5 2.47 3.03 -20.83
C ALA A 5 1.04 3.08 -20.31
N ALA A 6 0.79 2.52 -19.11
CA ALA A 6 -0.54 2.56 -18.49
C ALA A 6 -0.97 3.99 -18.14
N LEU A 7 -0.08 4.81 -17.56
CA LEU A 7 -0.39 6.19 -17.22
C LEU A 7 -0.51 7.09 -18.45
N GLU A 8 0.33 6.88 -19.48
CA GLU A 8 0.22 7.59 -20.77
C GLU A 8 -1.12 7.29 -21.45
N ALA A 9 -1.58 6.05 -21.43
CA ALA A 9 -2.90 5.67 -21.95
C ALA A 9 -4.07 6.39 -21.23
N VAL A 10 -3.93 6.65 -19.93
CA VAL A 10 -4.91 7.47 -19.18
C VAL A 10 -4.93 8.89 -19.70
N VAL A 11 -3.76 9.52 -19.87
CA VAL A 11 -3.65 10.89 -20.41
C VAL A 11 -4.19 10.94 -21.83
N GLU A 12 -3.86 9.97 -22.67
CA GLU A 12 -4.39 9.90 -24.04
C GLU A 12 -5.91 9.81 -24.07
N LYS A 13 -6.50 9.01 -23.19
CA LYS A 13 -7.95 8.76 -23.17
C LYS A 13 -8.75 9.90 -22.53
N PHE A 14 -8.24 10.51 -21.46
CA PHE A 14 -8.99 11.47 -20.64
C PHE A 14 -8.47 12.90 -20.77
N GLY A 15 -7.32 13.12 -21.41
CA GLY A 15 -6.71 14.43 -21.59
C GLY A 15 -5.88 14.91 -20.41
N ASP A 16 -5.97 14.24 -19.25
CA ASP A 16 -5.32 14.68 -18.02
C ASP A 16 -5.04 13.52 -17.05
N LEU A 17 -4.16 13.77 -16.06
CA LEU A 17 -3.85 12.87 -14.97
C LEU A 17 -3.62 13.67 -13.68
N ASN A 18 -4.45 13.48 -12.67
CA ASN A 18 -4.37 14.26 -11.42
C ASN A 18 -3.98 13.42 -10.20
N VAL A 19 -4.27 12.13 -10.23
CA VAL A 19 -4.04 11.22 -9.10
C VAL A 19 -3.48 9.89 -9.60
N VAL A 20 -2.43 9.42 -8.94
CA VAL A 20 -1.90 8.06 -9.13
C VAL A 20 -1.93 7.30 -7.82
N VAL A 21 -2.51 6.10 -7.84
CA VAL A 21 -2.56 5.19 -6.69
C VAL A 21 -1.67 3.98 -6.98
N ASN A 22 -0.53 3.90 -6.30
CA ASN A 22 0.37 2.75 -6.35
C ASN A 22 -0.13 1.68 -5.38
N ASN A 23 -1.08 0.86 -5.84
CA ASN A 23 -1.79 -0.13 -5.01
C ASN A 23 -1.26 -1.57 -5.15
N ALA A 24 -0.69 -1.92 -6.30
CA ALA A 24 -0.26 -3.29 -6.57
C ALA A 24 0.75 -3.81 -5.54
N GLY A 25 0.55 -5.05 -5.10
CA GLY A 25 1.45 -5.67 -4.14
C GLY A 25 1.12 -7.14 -3.89
N ILE A 26 2.11 -7.88 -3.38
CA ILE A 26 1.99 -9.27 -2.97
C ILE A 26 2.46 -9.45 -1.53
N ALA A 27 1.90 -10.42 -0.82
CA ALA A 27 2.15 -10.66 0.60
C ALA A 27 2.44 -12.14 0.90
N PRO A 28 3.56 -12.69 0.45
CA PRO A 28 3.91 -14.07 0.79
C PRO A 28 4.22 -14.18 2.29
N THR A 29 3.71 -15.24 2.90
CA THR A 29 4.06 -15.64 4.27
C THR A 29 5.19 -16.67 4.18
N THR A 30 6.38 -16.30 4.64
CA THR A 30 7.57 -17.14 4.50
C THR A 30 8.41 -17.11 5.79
N PRO A 31 8.67 -18.24 6.42
CA PRO A 31 9.62 -18.32 7.52
C PRO A 31 11.00 -17.80 7.10
N ILE A 32 11.66 -17.06 7.98
CA ILE A 32 12.90 -16.33 7.65
C ILE A 32 14.00 -17.24 7.09
N GLU A 33 14.10 -18.44 7.60
CA GLU A 33 15.12 -19.44 7.22
C GLU A 33 14.89 -20.08 5.84
N THR A 34 13.70 -19.88 5.26
CA THR A 34 13.32 -20.47 3.95
C THR A 34 13.24 -19.44 2.84
N ILE A 35 13.54 -18.17 3.13
CA ILE A 35 13.51 -17.10 2.13
C ILE A 35 14.61 -17.29 1.10
N THR A 36 14.24 -17.29 -0.18
CA THR A 36 15.19 -17.37 -1.30
C THR A 36 15.46 -16.01 -1.93
N PRO A 37 16.60 -15.83 -2.65
CA PRO A 37 16.87 -14.62 -3.42
C PRO A 37 15.76 -14.28 -4.44
N GLU A 38 15.18 -15.29 -5.08
CA GLU A 38 14.12 -15.12 -6.08
C GLU A 38 12.86 -14.54 -5.44
N GLN A 39 12.47 -15.05 -4.27
CA GLN A 39 11.33 -14.52 -3.49
C GLN A 39 11.59 -13.07 -3.08
N PHE A 40 12.80 -12.76 -2.62
CA PHE A 40 13.20 -11.39 -2.29
C PHE A 40 13.06 -10.47 -3.50
N HIS A 41 13.64 -10.83 -4.64
CA HIS A 41 13.55 -10.03 -5.86
C HIS A 41 12.10 -9.85 -6.32
N GLN A 42 11.29 -10.92 -6.28
CA GLN A 42 9.88 -10.84 -6.68
C GLN A 42 9.12 -9.84 -5.81
N VAL A 43 9.19 -9.96 -4.48
CA VAL A 43 8.45 -9.07 -3.57
C VAL A 43 8.93 -7.63 -3.70
N TYR A 44 10.25 -7.39 -3.72
CA TYR A 44 10.78 -6.04 -3.79
C TYR A 44 10.55 -5.39 -5.15
N ASN A 45 10.66 -6.12 -6.25
CA ASN A 45 10.36 -5.59 -7.58
C ASN A 45 8.90 -5.16 -7.71
N ILE A 46 7.97 -5.93 -7.14
CA ILE A 46 6.54 -5.59 -7.19
C ILE A 46 6.20 -4.48 -6.17
N ASN A 47 6.49 -4.71 -4.89
CA ASN A 47 5.99 -3.85 -3.82
C ASN A 47 6.75 -2.52 -3.71
N VAL A 48 8.05 -2.53 -3.96
CA VAL A 48 8.93 -1.34 -3.84
C VAL A 48 9.21 -0.74 -5.21
N GLY A 49 9.63 -1.56 -6.16
CA GLY A 49 9.88 -1.15 -7.54
C GLY A 49 8.64 -0.56 -8.18
N GLY A 50 7.47 -1.22 -8.03
CA GLY A 50 6.20 -0.70 -8.56
C GLY A 50 5.87 0.71 -8.06
N VAL A 51 6.08 0.99 -6.76
CA VAL A 51 5.89 2.33 -6.18
C VAL A 51 6.89 3.33 -6.74
N LEU A 52 8.18 2.93 -6.86
CA LEU A 52 9.21 3.80 -7.41
C LEU A 52 8.89 4.20 -8.85
N TRP A 53 8.61 3.21 -9.70
CA TRP A 53 8.32 3.46 -11.12
C TRP A 53 7.01 4.22 -11.31
N GLY A 54 5.99 3.95 -10.48
CA GLY A 54 4.74 4.71 -10.48
C GLY A 54 4.93 6.17 -10.09
N THR A 55 5.73 6.43 -9.05
CA THR A 55 6.08 7.78 -8.61
C THR A 55 6.85 8.54 -9.69
N GLN A 56 7.87 7.92 -10.30
CA GLN A 56 8.64 8.54 -11.39
C GLN A 56 7.77 8.86 -12.60
N ALA A 57 6.94 7.92 -13.04
CA ALA A 57 6.06 8.10 -14.19
C ALA A 57 5.01 9.18 -13.95
N ALA A 58 4.37 9.19 -12.75
CA ALA A 58 3.42 10.21 -12.36
C ALA A 58 4.05 11.61 -12.37
N THR A 59 5.22 11.75 -11.73
CA THR A 59 5.95 13.03 -11.67
C THR A 59 6.30 13.55 -13.07
N ALA A 60 6.80 12.69 -13.96
CA ALA A 60 7.13 13.07 -15.33
C ALA A 60 5.88 13.56 -16.10
N LEU A 61 4.74 12.90 -15.91
CA LEU A 61 3.49 13.28 -16.57
C LEU A 61 2.92 14.58 -15.99
N PHE A 62 2.92 14.78 -14.68
CA PHE A 62 2.47 16.04 -14.06
C PHE A 62 3.29 17.22 -14.56
N ARG A 63 4.62 17.08 -14.66
CA ARG A 63 5.50 18.11 -15.27
C ARG A 63 5.15 18.37 -16.73
N LYS A 64 4.92 17.33 -17.51
CA LYS A 64 4.54 17.44 -18.94
C LYS A 64 3.19 18.12 -19.13
N LEU A 65 2.24 17.89 -18.21
CA LEU A 65 0.91 18.50 -18.19
C LEU A 65 0.91 19.94 -17.63
N GLY A 66 2.01 20.34 -16.97
CA GLY A 66 2.19 21.71 -16.47
C GLY A 66 1.50 21.99 -15.13
N HIS A 67 1.22 20.95 -14.33
CA HIS A 67 0.60 21.09 -13.01
C HIS A 67 1.13 20.04 -12.01
N GLY A 68 0.81 20.23 -10.73
CA GLY A 68 1.05 19.26 -9.69
C GLY A 68 0.04 18.11 -9.70
N GLY A 69 0.05 17.29 -8.67
CA GLY A 69 -0.88 16.15 -8.55
C GLY A 69 -0.76 15.42 -7.24
N LYS A 70 -1.38 14.26 -7.15
CA LYS A 70 -1.39 13.45 -5.93
C LYS A 70 -0.89 12.05 -6.20
N ILE A 71 0.06 11.59 -5.38
CA ILE A 71 0.57 10.22 -5.42
C ILE A 71 0.19 9.55 -4.09
N ILE A 72 -0.48 8.41 -4.17
CA ILE A 72 -0.99 7.69 -3.01
C ILE A 72 -0.43 6.27 -3.03
N ASN A 73 0.33 5.90 -2.01
CA ASN A 73 1.04 4.64 -1.96
C ASN A 73 0.39 3.65 -0.98
N ALA A 74 0.20 2.41 -1.41
CA ALA A 74 -0.26 1.33 -0.54
C ALA A 74 0.89 0.81 0.33
N THR A 75 0.92 1.17 1.61
CA THR A 75 1.71 0.45 2.61
C THR A 75 0.85 -0.58 3.34
N SER A 76 0.99 -0.76 4.61
CA SER A 76 0.24 -1.67 5.48
C SER A 76 0.49 -1.31 6.94
N GLN A 77 -0.36 -1.77 7.86
CA GLN A 77 0.02 -1.80 9.28
C GLN A 77 1.35 -2.56 9.47
N ALA A 78 1.60 -3.59 8.63
CA ALA A 78 2.86 -4.31 8.60
C ALA A 78 4.07 -3.50 8.08
N GLY A 79 3.86 -2.31 7.55
CA GLY A 79 4.88 -1.30 7.22
C GLY A 79 5.09 -0.27 8.34
N VAL A 80 4.42 -0.44 9.47
CA VAL A 80 4.53 0.38 10.69
C VAL A 80 5.08 -0.46 11.83
N VAL A 81 4.58 -1.70 11.98
CA VAL A 81 5.05 -2.69 12.96
C VAL A 81 5.37 -3.99 12.25
N GLY A 82 6.51 -4.61 12.59
CA GLY A 82 6.90 -5.89 12.01
C GLY A 82 6.02 -7.04 12.51
N ASN A 83 5.59 -7.89 11.59
CA ASN A 83 4.80 -9.08 11.90
C ASN A 83 5.62 -10.36 11.66
N PRO A 84 5.47 -11.40 12.53
CA PRO A 84 6.14 -12.69 12.34
C PRO A 84 5.83 -13.31 10.97
N ASN A 85 6.82 -13.99 10.39
CA ASN A 85 6.73 -14.67 9.08
C ASN A 85 6.43 -13.77 7.88
N LEU A 86 6.49 -12.44 8.04
CA LEU A 86 6.26 -11.46 6.97
C LEU A 86 7.52 -10.63 6.66
N MET A 87 8.72 -11.20 6.84
CA MET A 87 9.98 -10.47 6.64
C MET A 87 10.03 -9.70 5.32
N LEU A 88 9.75 -10.36 4.19
CA LEU A 88 9.79 -9.72 2.87
C LEU A 88 8.66 -8.71 2.69
N TYR A 89 7.44 -9.06 3.10
CA TYR A 89 6.30 -8.18 2.97
C TYR A 89 6.43 -6.94 3.86
N SER A 90 6.61 -7.13 5.17
CA SER A 90 6.74 -6.02 6.12
C SER A 90 7.87 -5.08 5.71
N SER A 91 9.07 -5.59 5.47
CA SER A 91 10.21 -4.74 5.09
C SER A 91 9.96 -3.96 3.80
N SER A 92 9.29 -4.56 2.80
CA SER A 92 8.88 -3.85 1.59
C SER A 92 7.91 -2.71 1.88
N LYS A 93 6.96 -2.89 2.82
CA LYS A 93 5.97 -1.86 3.21
C LYS A 93 6.59 -0.76 4.10
N PHE A 94 7.60 -1.07 4.91
CA PHE A 94 8.44 -0.06 5.56
C PHE A 94 9.21 0.78 4.52
N ALA A 95 9.77 0.15 3.49
CA ALA A 95 10.45 0.85 2.41
C ALA A 95 9.50 1.83 1.69
N VAL A 96 8.26 1.42 1.37
CA VAL A 96 7.23 2.29 0.78
C VAL A 96 6.92 3.49 1.66
N ARG A 97 6.83 3.31 2.98
CA ARG A 97 6.64 4.41 3.94
C ARG A 97 7.79 5.42 3.87
N GLY A 98 9.04 4.93 3.86
CA GLY A 98 10.23 5.78 3.72
C GLY A 98 10.25 6.54 2.40
N MET A 99 9.97 5.84 1.28
CA MET A 99 9.89 6.44 -0.05
C MET A 99 8.80 7.52 -0.13
N THR A 100 7.65 7.31 0.51
CA THR A 100 6.57 8.30 0.58
C THR A 100 7.04 9.61 1.23
N GLN A 101 7.77 9.53 2.35
CA GLN A 101 8.30 10.70 3.05
C GLN A 101 9.36 11.46 2.24
N ILE A 102 10.24 10.73 1.56
CA ILE A 102 11.29 11.32 0.73
C ILE A 102 10.65 12.01 -0.47
N ALA A 103 9.81 11.31 -1.24
CA ALA A 103 9.15 11.87 -2.41
C ALA A 103 8.27 13.07 -2.07
N ALA A 104 7.60 13.07 -0.90
CA ALA A 104 6.84 14.22 -0.43
C ALA A 104 7.69 15.48 -0.25
N ARG A 105 8.92 15.34 0.23
CA ARG A 105 9.87 16.46 0.38
C ARG A 105 10.42 16.93 -0.95
N ASP A 106 10.78 15.98 -1.81
CA ASP A 106 11.42 16.26 -3.09
C ASP A 106 10.46 16.95 -4.08
N LEU A 107 9.15 16.67 -3.98
CA LEU A 107 8.15 17.06 -4.98
C LEU A 107 7.18 18.17 -4.50
N ALA A 108 7.28 18.60 -3.24
CA ALA A 108 6.34 19.57 -2.65
C ALA A 108 6.31 20.92 -3.38
N GLU A 109 7.48 21.45 -3.78
CA GLU A 109 7.61 22.72 -4.50
C GLU A 109 6.95 22.69 -5.89
N GLU A 110 6.74 21.50 -6.45
CA GLU A 110 6.05 21.28 -7.73
C GLU A 110 4.53 21.12 -7.56
N GLY A 111 4.00 21.32 -6.34
CA GLY A 111 2.58 21.14 -6.05
C GLY A 111 2.13 19.68 -6.05
N ILE A 112 3.06 18.74 -5.88
CA ILE A 112 2.77 17.31 -5.82
C ILE A 112 2.74 16.86 -4.37
N THR A 113 1.63 16.29 -3.92
CA THR A 113 1.55 15.64 -2.61
C THR A 113 1.77 14.14 -2.75
N VAL A 114 2.52 13.56 -1.80
CA VAL A 114 2.78 12.11 -1.77
C VAL A 114 2.41 11.59 -0.39
N ASN A 115 1.40 10.74 -0.32
CA ASN A 115 0.93 10.15 0.93
C ASN A 115 0.81 8.63 0.80
N ALA A 116 0.66 7.96 1.93
CA ALA A 116 0.41 6.53 1.97
C ALA A 116 -0.82 6.21 2.83
N TYR A 117 -1.46 5.09 2.53
CA TYR A 117 -2.44 4.47 3.40
C TYR A 117 -1.92 3.12 3.88
N ALA A 118 -2.23 2.78 5.13
CA ALA A 118 -1.74 1.59 5.81
C ALA A 118 -2.92 0.75 6.33
N PRO A 119 -3.51 -0.11 5.49
CA PRO A 119 -4.59 -0.98 5.92
C PRO A 119 -4.15 -1.97 7.01
N GLY A 120 -5.06 -2.28 7.92
CA GLY A 120 -4.99 -3.45 8.78
C GLY A 120 -5.48 -4.71 8.05
N ILE A 121 -6.39 -5.44 8.69
CA ILE A 121 -6.95 -6.68 8.17
C ILE A 121 -8.22 -6.38 7.38
N VAL A 122 -8.12 -6.48 6.06
CA VAL A 122 -9.21 -6.16 5.11
C VAL A 122 -9.74 -7.45 4.50
N LYS A 123 -11.05 -7.59 4.39
CA LYS A 123 -11.71 -8.74 3.75
C LYS A 123 -11.45 -8.73 2.24
N THR A 124 -10.37 -9.35 1.83
CA THR A 124 -9.92 -9.48 0.45
C THR A 124 -9.51 -10.91 0.15
N PRO A 125 -9.44 -11.33 -1.12
CA PRO A 125 -8.92 -12.66 -1.48
C PRO A 125 -7.55 -12.94 -0.85
N MET A 126 -6.63 -11.97 -0.88
CA MET A 126 -5.31 -12.08 -0.23
C MET A 126 -5.41 -12.42 1.26
N MET A 127 -6.34 -11.81 1.99
CA MET A 127 -6.50 -12.06 3.42
C MET A 127 -7.14 -13.40 3.69
N PHE A 128 -8.08 -13.85 2.85
CA PHE A 128 -8.66 -15.19 2.96
C PHE A 128 -7.59 -16.26 2.73
N ASP A 129 -6.70 -16.09 1.75
CA ASP A 129 -5.58 -17.02 1.52
C ASP A 129 -4.64 -17.08 2.74
N ILE A 130 -4.32 -15.93 3.35
CA ILE A 130 -3.50 -15.87 4.57
C ILE A 130 -4.21 -16.58 5.73
N ALA A 131 -5.49 -16.33 5.95
CA ALA A 131 -6.28 -16.95 7.01
C ALA A 131 -6.38 -18.47 6.83
N HIS A 132 -6.57 -18.93 5.58
CA HIS A 132 -6.53 -20.35 5.23
C HIS A 132 -5.19 -21.00 5.61
N GLN A 133 -4.06 -20.38 5.25
CA GLN A 133 -2.73 -20.90 5.58
C GLN A 133 -2.51 -20.95 7.11
N VAL A 134 -2.93 -19.92 7.82
CA VAL A 134 -2.81 -19.84 9.30
C VAL A 134 -3.69 -20.91 9.96
N GLY A 135 -4.94 -21.07 9.54
CA GLY A 135 -5.84 -22.10 10.02
C GLY A 135 -5.28 -23.50 9.76
N LYS A 136 -4.87 -23.79 8.53
CA LYS A 136 -4.28 -25.06 8.14
C LYS A 136 -3.03 -25.41 8.97
N ASN A 137 -2.13 -24.46 9.17
CA ASN A 137 -0.91 -24.66 9.96
C ASN A 137 -1.21 -24.94 11.44
N ALA A 138 -2.32 -24.41 11.95
CA ALA A 138 -2.81 -24.64 13.32
C ALA A 138 -3.74 -25.88 13.46
N GLY A 139 -4.03 -26.58 12.37
CA GLY A 139 -5.01 -27.68 12.37
C GLY A 139 -6.45 -27.20 12.64
N LYS A 140 -6.77 -25.98 12.20
CA LYS A 140 -8.06 -25.29 12.36
C LYS A 140 -8.62 -24.92 10.98
N ASP A 141 -9.86 -24.45 10.98
CA ASP A 141 -10.56 -23.97 9.78
C ASP A 141 -10.23 -22.50 9.45
N ASP A 142 -10.72 -22.04 8.31
CA ASP A 142 -10.51 -20.69 7.80
C ASP A 142 -11.18 -19.63 8.69
N GLU A 143 -12.32 -19.97 9.29
CA GLU A 143 -13.03 -19.07 10.19
C GLU A 143 -12.21 -18.79 11.45
N TRP A 144 -11.60 -19.81 12.03
CA TRP A 144 -10.67 -19.64 13.13
C TRP A 144 -9.46 -18.78 12.72
N GLY A 145 -8.92 -19.00 11.51
CA GLY A 145 -7.85 -18.19 10.95
C GLY A 145 -8.22 -16.71 10.88
N MET A 146 -9.40 -16.40 10.36
CA MET A 146 -9.92 -15.02 10.29
C MET A 146 -10.17 -14.41 11.67
N GLN A 147 -10.79 -15.15 12.59
CA GLN A 147 -11.07 -14.68 13.96
C GLN A 147 -9.78 -14.37 14.74
N THR A 148 -8.71 -15.11 14.48
CA THR A 148 -7.40 -14.85 15.08
C THR A 148 -6.91 -13.44 14.78
N PHE A 149 -7.14 -12.93 13.57
CA PHE A 149 -6.77 -11.58 13.19
C PHE A 149 -7.72 -10.50 13.72
N ALA A 150 -9.02 -10.81 13.87
CA ALA A 150 -10.01 -9.85 14.38
C ALA A 150 -9.85 -9.56 15.88
N LYS A 151 -9.20 -10.45 16.63
CA LYS A 151 -9.11 -10.40 18.10
C LYS A 151 -8.55 -9.08 18.63
N ASP A 152 -7.51 -8.56 17.98
CA ASP A 152 -6.77 -7.38 18.45
C ASP A 152 -7.31 -6.07 17.86
N ILE A 153 -8.35 -6.11 17.02
CA ILE A 153 -8.97 -4.92 16.45
C ILE A 153 -9.92 -4.29 17.47
N ALA A 154 -9.71 -3.03 17.84
CA ALA A 154 -10.54 -2.33 18.83
C ALA A 154 -12.02 -2.22 18.39
N MET A 155 -12.28 -2.00 17.09
CA MET A 155 -13.64 -1.92 16.53
C MET A 155 -14.35 -3.27 16.42
N LYS A 156 -13.71 -4.37 16.79
CA LYS A 156 -14.27 -5.74 16.85
C LYS A 156 -14.88 -6.23 15.52
N ARG A 157 -14.43 -5.69 14.42
CA ARG A 157 -14.74 -6.16 13.06
C ARG A 157 -13.51 -6.07 12.16
N LEU A 158 -13.48 -6.87 11.12
CA LEU A 158 -12.54 -6.71 10.03
C LEU A 158 -12.92 -5.49 9.19
N SER A 159 -11.95 -4.90 8.51
CA SER A 159 -12.18 -3.83 7.55
C SER A 159 -12.82 -4.39 6.28
N GLU A 160 -13.77 -3.66 5.73
CA GLU A 160 -14.25 -3.87 4.36
C GLU A 160 -13.36 -3.07 3.38
N PRO A 161 -13.27 -3.46 2.11
CA PRO A 161 -12.50 -2.70 1.11
C PRO A 161 -12.87 -1.21 1.05
N GLU A 162 -14.15 -0.89 1.27
CA GLU A 162 -14.69 0.47 1.28
C GLU A 162 -14.12 1.32 2.42
N ASP A 163 -13.82 0.75 3.59
CA ASP A 163 -13.19 1.47 4.69
C ASP A 163 -11.83 2.05 4.25
N VAL A 164 -11.08 1.29 3.46
CA VAL A 164 -9.79 1.71 2.90
C VAL A 164 -9.98 2.67 1.73
N ALA A 165 -10.91 2.37 0.81
CA ALA A 165 -11.19 3.19 -0.36
C ALA A 165 -11.62 4.62 0.01
N ASN A 166 -12.36 4.79 1.12
CA ASN A 166 -12.76 6.10 1.64
C ASN A 166 -11.54 6.97 2.02
N VAL A 167 -10.51 6.38 2.62
CA VAL A 167 -9.26 7.11 2.93
C VAL A 167 -8.50 7.47 1.65
N VAL A 168 -8.44 6.56 0.67
CA VAL A 168 -7.82 6.84 -0.63
C VAL A 168 -8.57 7.96 -1.35
N SER A 169 -9.90 7.95 -1.31
CA SER A 169 -10.75 9.00 -1.88
C SER A 169 -10.51 10.37 -1.21
N PHE A 170 -10.41 10.40 0.12
CA PHE A 170 -10.04 11.61 0.87
C PHE A 170 -8.66 12.13 0.44
N LEU A 171 -7.65 11.26 0.36
CA LEU A 171 -6.31 11.64 -0.06
C LEU A 171 -6.25 12.09 -1.53
N ALA A 172 -7.14 11.61 -2.38
CA ALA A 172 -7.27 12.04 -3.76
C ALA A 172 -8.00 13.39 -3.92
N GLY A 173 -8.85 13.75 -2.96
CA GLY A 173 -9.68 14.95 -2.99
C GLY A 173 -8.96 16.22 -2.51
N SER A 174 -9.64 17.37 -2.68
CA SER A 174 -9.15 18.69 -2.27
C SER A 174 -8.94 18.85 -0.76
N ASP A 175 -9.67 18.08 0.05
CA ASP A 175 -9.64 18.18 1.52
C ASP A 175 -8.29 17.75 2.11
N SER A 176 -7.45 17.06 1.32
CA SER A 176 -6.10 16.65 1.68
C SER A 176 -4.98 17.52 1.09
N ASN A 177 -5.29 18.69 0.52
CA ASN A 177 -4.30 19.51 -0.20
C ASN A 177 -3.12 19.99 0.66
N TYR A 178 -3.28 20.05 2.00
CA TYR A 178 -2.18 20.41 2.91
C TYR A 178 -1.59 19.19 3.65
N ILE A 179 -1.86 17.98 3.15
CA ILE A 179 -1.35 16.72 3.71
C ILE A 179 -0.35 16.13 2.71
N THR A 180 0.91 16.00 3.14
CA THR A 180 1.95 15.30 2.37
C THR A 180 2.94 14.59 3.30
N GLY A 181 3.54 13.51 2.84
CA GLY A 181 4.49 12.67 3.58
C GLY A 181 3.85 11.81 4.68
N GLN A 182 2.51 11.77 4.77
CA GLN A 182 1.82 11.06 5.83
C GLN A 182 1.50 9.61 5.44
N THR A 183 1.44 8.76 6.47
CA THR A 183 0.92 7.40 6.37
C THR A 183 -0.32 7.30 7.25
N ILE A 184 -1.49 7.18 6.63
CA ILE A 184 -2.76 7.08 7.36
C ILE A 184 -3.07 5.61 7.62
N ILE A 185 -3.12 5.24 8.89
CA ILE A 185 -3.46 3.88 9.32
C ILE A 185 -4.98 3.70 9.27
N VAL A 186 -5.42 2.59 8.66
CA VAL A 186 -6.84 2.23 8.48
C VAL A 186 -7.01 0.79 8.97
N ASP A 187 -7.02 0.60 10.29
CA ASP A 187 -6.91 -0.73 10.90
C ASP A 187 -7.93 -1.00 12.03
N GLY A 188 -8.87 -0.08 12.24
CA GLY A 188 -9.90 -0.20 13.27
C GLY A 188 -9.36 -0.16 14.71
N GLY A 189 -8.19 0.46 14.91
CA GLY A 189 -7.53 0.54 16.21
C GLY A 189 -6.79 -0.74 16.60
N MET A 190 -6.23 -1.44 15.62
CA MET A 190 -5.33 -2.57 15.85
C MET A 190 -3.95 -2.10 16.31
N GLN A 191 -3.49 -0.95 15.79
CA GLN A 191 -2.20 -0.34 16.12
C GLN A 191 -2.36 1.16 16.38
N PHE A 192 -1.56 1.69 17.29
CA PHE A 192 -1.49 3.14 17.59
C PHE A 192 -0.03 3.61 17.49
N HIS A 193 0.24 4.68 16.71
CA HIS A 193 1.57 5.26 16.50
C HIS A 193 1.50 6.79 16.37
#